data_86912110fb5f5043a7400ca89c7269cb
#
_entry.id   86912110fb5f5043a7400ca89c7269cb
#
_cell.length_a   1.000
_cell.length_b   1.000
_cell.length_c   1.000
_cell.angle_alpha   90.00
_cell.angle_beta   90.00
_cell.angle_gamma   90.00
#
_symmetry.space_group_name_H-M   'P 1'
#
loop_
_entity.id
_entity.type
_entity.pdbx_description
1 polymer ?
#
loop_
_entity_poly.entity_id
_entity_poly.type
_entity_poly.pdbx_seq_one_letter_code
_entity_poly.pdbx_strand_id
1 'polypeptide(L)'
;MDAGVGKIMDWVEDHGLEDDTVIIFASDNGMNLGQHGIWGKGNGTYPPNMYDSSVKVPFIIKVPGCEAPGSTCSAMAGQYDIFPTILSLAGCEYKLEPKQPGKSLMEQINHPTAEYEDRIVVFDEYSKTRMIKKGKLKYIHRYGDGPCEFYDLSTDPDEENNLYGNQSGKSRSSA
;
A
#
# COMPACT_ATOMS: atom_id res chain seq x y z
N MET A 1 0.94 9.04 19.75
CA MET A 1 1.21 9.40 18.35
C MET A 1 0.31 10.54 17.91
N ASP A 2 -1.00 10.42 18.00
CA ASP A 2 -2.00 11.40 17.58
C ASP A 2 -1.75 12.81 18.17
N ALA A 3 -1.61 12.95 19.48
CA ALA A 3 -1.26 14.22 20.14
C ALA A 3 0.08 14.83 19.66
N GLY A 4 1.00 14.02 19.14
CA GLY A 4 2.25 14.51 18.56
C GLY A 4 2.04 15.12 17.16
N VAL A 5 1.19 14.49 16.37
CA VAL A 5 0.80 15.01 15.04
C VAL A 5 0.04 16.32 15.23
N GLY A 6 -0.92 16.39 16.18
CA GLY A 6 -1.64 17.61 16.51
C GLY A 6 -0.71 18.78 16.82
N LYS A 7 0.28 18.59 17.70
CA LYS A 7 1.26 19.64 18.02
C LYS A 7 2.05 20.16 16.82
N ILE A 8 2.36 19.29 15.86
CA ILE A 8 3.04 19.71 14.62
C ILE A 8 2.10 20.55 13.76
N MET A 9 0.84 20.12 13.65
CA MET A 9 -0.16 20.86 12.88
C MET A 9 -0.46 22.23 13.51
N ASP A 10 -0.65 22.27 14.84
CA ASP A 10 -0.84 23.51 15.59
C ASP A 10 0.35 24.47 15.38
N TRP A 11 1.57 23.95 15.41
CA TRP A 11 2.78 24.75 15.19
C TRP A 11 2.82 25.35 13.78
N VAL A 12 2.45 24.57 12.74
CA VAL A 12 2.39 25.06 11.35
C VAL A 12 1.36 26.17 11.23
N GLU A 13 0.18 26.03 11.85
CA GLU A 13 -0.89 27.01 11.86
C GLU A 13 -0.49 28.28 12.62
N ASP A 14 0.07 28.16 13.83
CA ASP A 14 0.52 29.27 14.66
C ASP A 14 1.59 30.14 13.97
N HIS A 15 2.31 29.58 12.99
CA HIS A 15 3.34 30.28 12.22
C HIS A 15 2.86 30.75 10.84
N GLY A 16 1.58 30.55 10.50
CA GLY A 16 1.00 30.94 9.21
C GLY A 16 1.60 30.22 8.03
N LEU A 17 1.99 28.93 8.20
CA LEU A 17 2.64 28.11 7.18
C LEU A 17 1.70 27.08 6.57
N GLU A 18 0.43 27.05 6.95
CA GLU A 18 -0.54 26.05 6.52
C GLU A 18 -0.80 26.02 5.00
N ASP A 19 -0.68 27.18 4.36
CA ASP A 19 -0.88 27.33 2.91
C ASP A 19 0.37 26.97 2.09
N ASP A 20 1.54 26.88 2.74
CA ASP A 20 2.82 26.57 2.09
C ASP A 20 3.41 25.21 2.52
N THR A 21 2.68 24.45 3.38
CA THR A 21 3.19 23.20 3.93
C THR A 21 2.35 22.00 3.51
N VAL A 22 2.97 21.05 2.83
CA VAL A 22 2.41 19.70 2.61
C VAL A 22 2.74 18.83 3.81
N ILE A 23 1.74 18.16 4.36
CA ILE A 23 1.91 17.22 5.46
C ILE A 23 1.54 15.82 4.99
N ILE A 24 2.47 14.87 5.13
CA ILE A 24 2.26 13.47 4.78
C ILE A 24 2.41 12.64 6.06
N PHE A 25 1.36 11.88 6.39
CA PHE A 25 1.39 10.88 7.45
C PHE A 25 1.32 9.48 6.82
N ALA A 26 2.36 8.69 7.05
CA ALA A 26 2.47 7.34 6.53
C ALA A 26 3.26 6.45 7.50
N SER A 27 3.33 5.15 7.22
CA SER A 27 4.21 4.21 7.90
C SER A 27 5.09 3.48 6.89
N ASP A 28 6.25 3.03 7.32
CA ASP A 28 7.17 2.22 6.50
C ASP A 28 6.65 0.79 6.26
N ASN A 29 5.96 0.23 7.26
CA ASN A 29 5.35 -1.10 7.20
C ASN A 29 4.17 -1.20 8.16
N GLY A 30 3.35 -2.23 7.97
CA GLY A 30 2.33 -2.64 8.91
C GLY A 30 2.92 -3.53 10.03
N MET A 31 2.06 -3.99 10.93
CA MET A 31 2.44 -4.86 12.04
C MET A 31 1.29 -5.79 12.42
N ASN A 32 1.61 -7.07 12.58
CA ASN A 32 0.70 -8.03 13.19
C ASN A 32 0.79 -7.89 14.72
N LEU A 33 -0.35 -7.74 15.36
CA LEU A 33 -0.50 -7.67 16.81
C LEU A 33 -1.33 -8.84 17.32
N GLY A 34 -0.98 -10.04 16.87
CA GLY A 34 -1.69 -11.29 17.16
C GLY A 34 -2.43 -11.87 15.95
N GLN A 35 -2.64 -11.13 14.86
CA GLN A 35 -3.22 -11.65 13.63
C GLN A 35 -2.35 -12.81 13.12
N HIS A 36 -3.00 -13.90 12.66
CA HIS A 36 -2.34 -15.14 12.25
C HIS A 36 -1.42 -15.76 13.31
N GLY A 37 -1.61 -15.43 14.61
CA GLY A 37 -0.71 -15.85 15.68
C GLY A 37 0.66 -15.18 15.67
N ILE A 38 0.84 -14.10 14.91
CA ILE A 38 2.12 -13.43 14.66
C ILE A 38 2.21 -12.12 15.48
N TRP A 39 3.36 -11.89 16.11
CA TRP A 39 3.73 -10.63 16.73
C TRP A 39 4.95 -10.08 16.01
N GLY A 40 4.74 -9.13 15.09
CA GLY A 40 5.80 -8.55 14.29
C GLY A 40 5.35 -8.12 12.89
N LYS A 41 6.27 -7.60 12.13
CA LYS A 41 6.05 -7.19 10.74
C LYS A 41 6.27 -8.36 9.76
N GLY A 42 6.30 -8.10 8.44
CA GLY A 42 6.39 -9.13 7.40
C GLY A 42 7.56 -10.10 7.59
N ASN A 43 8.73 -9.61 8.03
CA ASN A 43 9.90 -10.43 8.34
C ASN A 43 9.88 -11.06 9.75
N GLY A 44 8.81 -10.92 10.50
CA GLY A 44 8.58 -11.63 11.77
C GLY A 44 8.28 -13.11 11.61
N THR A 45 8.12 -13.59 10.37
CA THR A 45 7.96 -15.01 10.04
C THR A 45 8.99 -15.46 9.01
N TYR A 46 9.21 -16.77 8.95
CA TYR A 46 9.95 -17.37 7.86
C TYR A 46 9.13 -18.49 7.22
N PRO A 47 8.88 -18.47 5.91
CA PRO A 47 9.17 -17.35 5.01
C PRO A 47 8.41 -16.06 5.40
N PRO A 48 8.92 -14.85 5.01
CA PRO A 48 8.24 -13.60 5.32
C PRO A 48 6.81 -13.57 4.80
N ASN A 49 5.91 -13.03 5.61
CA ASN A 49 4.51 -12.90 5.24
C ASN A 49 4.24 -11.56 4.55
N MET A 50 3.18 -11.53 3.74
CA MET A 50 2.70 -10.33 3.06
C MET A 50 1.21 -10.11 3.30
N TYR A 51 0.72 -10.44 4.50
CA TYR A 51 -0.66 -10.15 4.89
C TYR A 51 -0.95 -8.64 4.86
N ASP A 52 -2.20 -8.27 4.65
CA ASP A 52 -2.57 -6.84 4.65
C ASP A 52 -2.15 -6.15 5.95
N SER A 53 -2.20 -6.85 7.08
CA SER A 53 -1.69 -6.35 8.37
C SER A 53 -0.19 -6.02 8.37
N SER A 54 0.61 -6.67 7.54
CA SER A 54 2.06 -6.42 7.41
C SER A 54 2.42 -5.40 6.32
N VAL A 55 1.63 -5.29 5.25
CA VAL A 55 2.01 -4.49 4.07
C VAL A 55 1.12 -3.28 3.84
N LYS A 56 -0.12 -3.28 4.35
CA LYS A 56 -1.03 -2.14 4.23
C LYS A 56 -0.78 -1.17 5.37
N VAL A 57 -0.51 0.08 5.00
CA VAL A 57 -0.20 1.16 5.95
C VAL A 57 -1.18 2.32 5.78
N PRO A 58 -1.41 3.13 6.82
CA PRO A 58 -2.12 4.39 6.67
C PRO A 58 -1.35 5.32 5.74
N PHE A 59 -2.07 6.06 4.91
CA PHE A 59 -1.51 7.13 4.10
C PHE A 59 -2.51 8.30 4.10
N ILE A 60 -2.10 9.41 4.69
CA ILE A 60 -2.90 10.64 4.78
C ILE A 60 -2.02 11.78 4.26
N ILE A 61 -2.57 12.59 3.39
CA ILE A 61 -1.85 13.74 2.84
C ILE A 61 -2.72 14.99 2.93
N LYS A 62 -2.15 16.07 3.46
CA LYS A 62 -2.70 17.42 3.39
C LYS A 62 -1.90 18.20 2.36
N VAL A 63 -2.58 18.67 1.34
CA VAL A 63 -1.98 19.52 0.28
C VAL A 63 -2.71 20.85 0.26
N PRO A 64 -2.01 21.98 0.45
CA PRO A 64 -2.61 23.30 0.31
C PRO A 64 -3.22 23.49 -1.09
N GLY A 65 -4.41 24.08 -1.15
CA GLY A 65 -5.09 24.32 -2.42
C GLY A 65 -5.61 23.06 -3.14
N CYS A 66 -5.64 21.89 -2.46
CA CYS A 66 -6.21 20.66 -3.01
C CYS A 66 -7.67 20.86 -3.43
N GLU A 67 -8.05 20.34 -4.60
CA GLU A 67 -9.42 20.47 -5.15
C GLU A 67 -10.47 19.70 -4.36
N ALA A 68 -10.08 18.65 -3.64
CA ALA A 68 -10.98 17.73 -2.92
C ALA A 68 -10.56 17.52 -1.44
N PRO A 69 -10.55 18.58 -0.61
CA PRO A 69 -10.17 18.45 0.79
C PRO A 69 -11.14 17.54 1.56
N GLY A 70 -10.62 16.75 2.51
CA GLY A 70 -11.41 15.83 3.35
C GLY A 70 -11.93 14.59 2.62
N SER A 71 -11.53 14.38 1.38
CA SER A 71 -11.92 13.21 0.58
C SER A 71 -11.13 11.95 0.96
N THR A 72 -11.63 10.81 0.49
CA THR A 72 -10.93 9.52 0.56
C THR A 72 -10.83 8.94 -0.85
N CYS A 73 -9.64 8.52 -1.24
CA CYS A 73 -9.40 7.81 -2.49
C CYS A 73 -9.19 6.32 -2.19
N SER A 74 -9.92 5.45 -2.91
CA SER A 74 -9.79 3.99 -2.79
C SER A 74 -8.76 3.38 -3.74
N ALA A 75 -8.13 4.19 -4.59
CA ALA A 75 -7.08 3.72 -5.50
C ALA A 75 -5.92 3.09 -4.72
N MET A 76 -5.35 2.03 -5.28
CA MET A 76 -4.16 1.43 -4.70
C MET A 76 -2.94 2.31 -4.96
N ALA A 77 -2.21 2.62 -3.90
CA ALA A 77 -0.96 3.38 -3.93
C ALA A 77 0.12 2.64 -3.15
N GLY A 78 1.36 2.78 -3.56
CA GLY A 78 2.51 2.21 -2.90
C GLY A 78 3.47 3.26 -2.39
N GLN A 79 4.38 2.87 -1.51
CA GLN A 79 5.43 3.78 -1.02
C GLN A 79 6.34 4.31 -2.13
N TYR A 80 6.46 3.60 -3.24
CA TYR A 80 7.18 4.05 -4.44
C TYR A 80 6.58 5.31 -5.07
N ASP A 81 5.28 5.55 -4.83
CA ASP A 81 4.54 6.69 -5.38
C ASP A 81 4.81 7.98 -4.61
N ILE A 82 5.34 7.90 -3.37
CA ILE A 82 5.61 9.05 -2.50
C ILE A 82 6.67 9.97 -3.14
N PHE A 83 7.77 9.40 -3.61
CA PHE A 83 8.88 10.16 -4.19
C PHE A 83 8.44 11.02 -5.41
N PRO A 84 7.84 10.45 -6.47
CA PRO A 84 7.37 11.24 -7.59
C PRO A 84 6.25 12.22 -7.20
N THR A 85 5.44 11.91 -6.18
CA THR A 85 4.42 12.83 -5.66
C THR A 85 5.06 14.06 -5.02
N ILE A 86 6.08 13.87 -4.17
CA ILE A 86 6.81 14.98 -3.55
C ILE A 86 7.44 15.87 -4.61
N LEU A 87 8.06 15.30 -5.65
CA LEU A 87 8.65 16.09 -6.73
C LEU A 87 7.60 16.90 -7.50
N SER A 88 6.43 16.30 -7.77
CA SER A 88 5.32 17.00 -8.40
C SER A 88 4.83 18.17 -7.54
N LEU A 89 4.66 17.95 -6.24
CA LEU A 89 4.24 18.97 -5.27
C LEU A 89 5.27 20.11 -5.15
N ALA A 90 6.55 19.80 -5.26
CA ALA A 90 7.63 20.79 -5.25
C ALA A 90 7.81 21.51 -6.59
N GLY A 91 7.00 21.20 -7.61
CA GLY A 91 7.13 21.79 -8.96
C GLY A 91 8.41 21.38 -9.70
N CYS A 92 9.04 20.28 -9.29
CA CYS A 92 10.25 19.79 -9.92
C CYS A 92 9.91 19.01 -11.19
N GLU A 93 10.50 19.38 -12.32
CA GLU A 93 10.48 18.57 -13.53
C GLU A 93 11.32 17.31 -13.29
N TYR A 94 10.69 16.13 -13.33
CA TYR A 94 11.35 14.86 -13.13
C TYR A 94 10.85 13.81 -14.13
N LYS A 95 11.79 13.12 -14.77
CA LYS A 95 11.49 11.93 -15.57
C LYS A 95 11.90 10.71 -14.76
N LEU A 96 10.92 9.87 -14.44
CA LEU A 96 11.21 8.57 -13.88
C LEU A 96 12.08 7.76 -14.84
N GLU A 97 13.17 7.20 -14.34
CA GLU A 97 13.95 6.25 -15.09
C GLU A 97 13.09 5.03 -15.46
N PRO A 98 13.27 4.39 -16.64
CA PRO A 98 12.40 3.32 -17.11
C PRO A 98 12.26 2.12 -16.16
N LYS A 99 13.18 1.97 -15.21
CA LYS A 99 13.18 0.90 -14.20
C LYS A 99 12.76 1.38 -12.81
N GLN A 100 12.49 2.66 -12.63
CA GLN A 100 12.11 3.22 -11.33
C GLN A 100 10.61 3.01 -11.13
N PRO A 101 10.21 2.30 -10.07
CA PRO A 101 8.80 2.12 -9.75
C PRO A 101 8.18 3.42 -9.23
N GLY A 102 6.86 3.46 -9.25
CA GLY A 102 6.07 4.56 -8.71
C GLY A 102 5.61 5.58 -9.74
N LYS A 103 4.56 6.27 -9.40
CA LYS A 103 3.93 7.35 -10.16
C LYS A 103 3.45 8.43 -9.20
N SER A 104 3.35 9.67 -9.67
CA SER A 104 2.79 10.75 -8.87
C SER A 104 1.31 10.48 -8.55
N LEU A 105 0.91 10.72 -7.31
CA LEU A 105 -0.47 10.61 -6.82
C LEU A 105 -1.27 11.91 -7.01
N MET A 106 -0.75 12.89 -7.72
CA MET A 106 -1.43 14.18 -7.89
C MET A 106 -2.82 14.06 -8.51
N GLU A 107 -2.99 13.12 -9.43
CA GLU A 107 -4.29 12.87 -10.04
C GLU A 107 -5.28 12.30 -9.03
N GLN A 108 -4.86 11.34 -8.19
CA GLN A 108 -5.67 10.77 -7.11
C GLN A 108 -6.00 11.79 -6.02
N ILE A 109 -5.08 12.71 -5.75
CA ILE A 109 -5.28 13.79 -4.76
C ILE A 109 -6.34 14.76 -5.25
N ASN A 110 -6.31 15.15 -6.52
CA ASN A 110 -7.25 16.12 -7.07
C ASN A 110 -8.60 15.48 -7.47
N HIS A 111 -8.58 14.24 -7.95
CA HIS A 111 -9.76 13.54 -8.44
C HIS A 111 -9.97 12.19 -7.72
N PRO A 112 -10.21 12.16 -6.40
CA PRO A 112 -10.20 10.95 -5.58
C PRO A 112 -11.27 9.92 -5.95
N THR A 113 -12.31 10.32 -6.68
CA THR A 113 -13.43 9.45 -7.13
C THR A 113 -13.29 8.92 -8.55
N ALA A 114 -12.22 9.31 -9.28
CA ALA A 114 -11.97 8.80 -10.63
C ALA A 114 -11.57 7.32 -10.59
N GLU A 115 -11.72 6.65 -11.73
CA GLU A 115 -11.28 5.27 -11.87
C GLU A 115 -9.77 5.21 -12.11
N TYR A 116 -9.09 4.40 -11.29
CA TYR A 116 -7.66 4.18 -11.36
C TYR A 116 -7.33 2.70 -11.52
N GLU A 117 -6.11 2.41 -11.93
CA GLU A 117 -5.63 1.04 -11.99
C GLU A 117 -5.65 0.44 -10.56
N ASP A 118 -6.47 -0.61 -10.41
CA ASP A 118 -6.70 -1.29 -9.13
C ASP A 118 -5.71 -2.44 -8.95
N ARG A 119 -4.42 -2.12 -8.99
CA ARG A 119 -3.34 -3.09 -8.86
C ARG A 119 -2.14 -2.53 -8.11
N ILE A 120 -1.57 -3.33 -7.20
CA ILE A 120 -0.29 -3.05 -6.54
C ILE A 120 0.58 -4.29 -6.49
N VAL A 121 1.89 -4.10 -6.60
CA VAL A 121 2.90 -5.16 -6.42
C VAL A 121 3.82 -4.75 -5.27
N VAL A 122 4.07 -5.68 -4.36
CA VAL A 122 4.99 -5.51 -3.22
C VAL A 122 6.09 -6.55 -3.30
N PHE A 123 7.32 -6.11 -3.09
CA PHE A 123 8.51 -6.95 -3.08
C PHE A 123 9.09 -6.99 -1.67
N ASP A 124 9.53 -8.16 -1.23
CA ASP A 124 10.34 -8.30 -0.04
C ASP A 124 11.82 -8.21 -0.41
N GLU A 125 12.58 -7.38 0.32
CA GLU A 125 14.01 -7.21 0.10
C GLU A 125 14.85 -8.35 0.70
N TYR A 126 14.31 -9.01 1.73
CA TYR A 126 15.01 -10.03 2.51
C TYR A 126 14.75 -11.45 2.06
N SER A 127 13.74 -11.63 1.19
CA SER A 127 13.34 -12.94 0.69
C SER A 127 12.93 -12.92 -0.78
N LYS A 128 12.81 -14.10 -1.34
CA LYS A 128 12.28 -14.29 -2.69
C LYS A 128 10.75 -14.32 -2.68
N THR A 129 10.10 -13.40 -1.96
CA THR A 129 8.65 -13.30 -1.85
C THR A 129 8.16 -12.04 -2.55
N ARG A 130 7.09 -12.18 -3.31
CA ARG A 130 6.41 -11.06 -3.99
C ARG A 130 4.91 -11.21 -3.85
N MET A 131 4.22 -10.11 -3.73
CA MET A 131 2.77 -10.07 -3.68
C MET A 131 2.24 -9.20 -4.80
N ILE A 132 1.15 -9.62 -5.41
CA ILE A 132 0.30 -8.80 -6.26
C ILE A 132 -1.12 -8.80 -5.70
N LYS A 133 -1.70 -7.62 -5.59
CA LYS A 133 -3.11 -7.40 -5.28
C LYS A 133 -3.76 -6.69 -6.45
N LYS A 134 -4.91 -7.21 -6.90
CA LYS A 134 -5.73 -6.59 -7.94
C LYS A 134 -7.19 -6.68 -7.51
N GLY A 135 -7.82 -5.54 -7.30
CA GLY A 135 -9.14 -5.50 -6.68
C GLY A 135 -9.15 -6.18 -5.32
N LYS A 136 -10.00 -7.18 -5.19
CA LYS A 136 -10.11 -8.01 -3.99
C LYS A 136 -9.29 -9.31 -4.05
N LEU A 137 -8.59 -9.57 -5.13
CA LEU A 137 -7.77 -10.76 -5.27
C LEU A 137 -6.32 -10.46 -4.90
N LYS A 138 -5.70 -11.35 -4.14
CA LYS A 138 -4.32 -11.25 -3.68
C LYS A 138 -3.57 -12.54 -3.90
N TYR A 139 -2.40 -12.45 -4.51
CA TYR A 139 -1.52 -13.58 -4.73
C TYR A 139 -0.13 -13.29 -4.17
N ILE A 140 0.39 -14.23 -3.38
CA ILE A 140 1.73 -14.18 -2.81
C ILE A 140 2.54 -15.30 -3.44
N HIS A 141 3.58 -14.92 -4.16
CA HIS A 141 4.51 -15.84 -4.80
C HIS A 141 5.79 -15.98 -3.97
N ARG A 142 6.17 -17.23 -3.70
CA ARG A 142 7.41 -17.58 -3.03
C ARG A 142 8.31 -18.39 -3.96
N TYR A 143 9.46 -17.84 -4.27
CA TYR A 143 10.43 -18.50 -5.17
C TYR A 143 11.25 -19.55 -4.42
N GLY A 144 10.64 -20.68 -4.07
CA GLY A 144 11.30 -21.81 -3.42
C GLY A 144 11.27 -21.83 -1.89
N ASP A 145 10.79 -20.77 -1.25
CA ASP A 145 10.82 -20.64 0.23
C ASP A 145 9.42 -20.86 0.85
N GLY A 146 8.70 -21.87 0.42
CA GLY A 146 7.41 -22.25 0.98
C GLY A 146 6.25 -22.17 -0.03
N PRO A 147 5.03 -22.49 0.42
CA PRO A 147 3.86 -22.49 -0.45
C PRO A 147 3.50 -21.08 -0.91
N CYS A 148 3.04 -20.96 -2.18
CA CYS A 148 2.36 -19.76 -2.63
C CYS A 148 1.00 -19.62 -1.94
N GLU A 149 0.46 -18.40 -1.92
CA GLU A 149 -0.82 -18.12 -1.31
C GLU A 149 -1.72 -17.34 -2.27
N PHE A 150 -3.01 -17.60 -2.19
CA PHE A 150 -4.01 -16.88 -2.95
C PHE A 150 -5.24 -16.65 -2.09
N TYR A 151 -5.71 -15.39 -2.05
CA TYR A 151 -6.84 -14.97 -1.23
C TYR A 151 -7.86 -14.18 -2.05
N ASP A 152 -9.13 -14.39 -1.74
CA ASP A 152 -10.23 -13.54 -2.16
C ASP A 152 -10.70 -12.70 -0.97
N LEU A 153 -10.21 -11.47 -0.90
CA LEU A 153 -10.48 -10.54 0.19
C LEU A 153 -11.94 -10.01 0.21
N SER A 154 -12.77 -10.40 -0.76
CA SER A 154 -14.20 -10.10 -0.72
C SER A 154 -14.94 -11.02 0.25
N THR A 155 -14.46 -12.24 0.43
CA THR A 155 -15.04 -13.29 1.29
C THR A 155 -14.15 -13.62 2.48
N ASP A 156 -12.86 -13.34 2.40
CA ASP A 156 -11.84 -13.62 3.42
C ASP A 156 -10.93 -12.38 3.60
N PRO A 157 -11.44 -11.30 4.21
CA PRO A 157 -10.69 -10.06 4.39
C PRO A 157 -9.49 -10.20 5.35
N ASP A 158 -9.50 -11.22 6.20
CA ASP A 158 -8.46 -11.48 7.19
C ASP A 158 -7.42 -12.50 6.71
N GLU A 159 -7.53 -12.98 5.45
CA GLU A 159 -6.54 -13.86 4.81
C GLU A 159 -6.31 -15.19 5.59
N GLU A 160 -7.37 -15.77 6.13
CA GLU A 160 -7.31 -17.00 6.92
C GLU A 160 -7.32 -18.26 6.06
N ASN A 161 -7.86 -18.20 4.83
CA ASN A 161 -8.10 -19.35 3.97
C ASN A 161 -7.29 -19.25 2.68
N ASN A 162 -6.13 -19.90 2.65
CA ASN A 162 -5.31 -19.97 1.44
C ASN A 162 -5.99 -20.85 0.37
N LEU A 163 -6.39 -20.23 -0.71
CA LEU A 163 -7.04 -20.89 -1.86
C LEU A 163 -6.04 -21.46 -2.87
N TYR A 164 -4.74 -21.21 -2.71
CA TYR A 164 -3.72 -21.70 -3.62
C TYR A 164 -3.62 -23.22 -3.53
N GLY A 165 -3.78 -23.92 -4.66
CA GLY A 165 -3.76 -25.38 -4.71
C GLY A 165 -5.10 -26.07 -4.45
N ASN A 166 -6.11 -25.39 -3.93
CA ASN A 166 -7.44 -25.98 -3.74
C ASN A 166 -8.22 -26.15 -5.06
N GLN A 167 -7.72 -25.66 -6.20
CA GLN A 167 -8.32 -25.86 -7.51
C GLN A 167 -7.85 -27.11 -8.28
N SER A 168 -7.10 -28.01 -7.63
CA SER A 168 -6.68 -29.28 -8.25
C SER A 168 -7.83 -30.30 -8.47
N GLY A 169 -9.09 -29.90 -8.27
CA GLY A 169 -10.28 -30.75 -8.44
C GLY A 169 -11.13 -30.51 -9.68
N LYS A 170 -10.78 -29.56 -10.58
CA LYS A 170 -11.54 -29.37 -11.84
C LYS A 170 -10.71 -29.72 -13.06
N SER A 171 -10.83 -31.00 -13.41
CA SER A 171 -10.82 -31.62 -14.75
C SER A 171 -9.71 -31.23 -15.73
N ARG A 172 -8.63 -32.00 -15.71
CA ARG A 172 -8.18 -32.56 -16.97
C ARG A 172 -9.06 -33.77 -17.26
N SER A 173 -10.23 -33.58 -17.81
CA SER A 173 -11.00 -34.64 -18.48
C SER A 173 -11.22 -34.23 -19.95
N SER A 174 -10.58 -35.00 -20.78
CA SER A 174 -10.94 -35.34 -22.20
C SER A 174 -10.98 -34.15 -23.19
N ALA A 175 -10.33 -34.18 -24.27
CA ALA A 175 -10.17 -35.20 -25.30
C ALA A 175 -8.99 -34.81 -26.20
#